data_02a5a0014a3c23cf4e07c10b54a1ed43
#
_entry.id   02a5a0014a3c23cf4e07c10b54a1ed43
#
_cell.length_a   1.000
_cell.length_b   1.000
_cell.length_c   1.000
_cell.angle_alpha   90.00
_cell.angle_beta   90.00
_cell.angle_gamma   90.00
#
_symmetry.space_group_name_H-M   'P 1'
#
loop_
_entity.id
_entity.type
_entity.pdbx_description
1 polymer ?
#
loop_
_entity_poly.entity_id
_entity_poly.type
_entity_poly.pdbx_seq_one_letter_code
_entity_poly.pdbx_strand_id
1 'polypeptide(L)'
;MRSIVALQTPEFLDQASVLRIHDRQICKYGGTPGVRAVGLLESALAQPQATLGRELLHPTIHQQAGAYLYYLAMNPPFLDGNKRTAFAVMDAFLRLNGYRLNLSNDQAY
;
A
#
# COMPACT_ATOMS: atom_id res chain seq x y z
N MET A 1 10.34 12.52 -26.93
CA MET A 1 10.41 12.10 -26.31
C MET A 1 9.96 11.29 -25.67
N ARG A 2 9.91 11.04 -25.44
CA ARG A 2 9.67 10.47 -24.76
C ARG A 2 9.95 9.70 -23.94
N SER A 3 9.87 8.68 -24.14
CA SER A 3 10.64 8.03 -23.14
C SER A 3 10.64 8.68 -21.79
N ILE A 4 9.97 9.73 -21.68
CA ILE A 4 9.78 10.42 -20.41
C ILE A 4 9.14 9.50 -19.41
N VAL A 5 8.32 8.59 -19.87
CA VAL A 5 7.67 7.63 -18.98
C VAL A 5 8.69 6.83 -18.19
N ALA A 6 9.81 6.50 -18.81
CA ALA A 6 10.83 5.72 -18.13
C ALA A 6 11.53 6.48 -17.02
N LEU A 7 11.35 7.78 -16.98
CA LEU A 7 12.00 8.62 -15.98
C LEU A 7 11.09 8.95 -14.80
N GLN A 8 9.87 8.47 -14.82
CA GLN A 8 8.97 8.72 -13.70
C GLN A 8 9.44 7.98 -12.47
N THR A 9 9.45 8.70 -11.35
CA THR A 9 9.70 8.08 -10.07
C THR A 9 8.36 7.68 -9.45
N PRO A 10 8.32 6.57 -8.70
CA PRO A 10 7.09 6.18 -8.03
C PRO A 10 6.64 7.24 -7.02
N GLU A 11 5.34 7.40 -6.89
CA GLU A 11 4.77 8.18 -5.81
C GLU A 11 4.29 7.22 -4.74
N PHE A 12 4.81 7.40 -3.53
CA PHE A 12 4.44 6.53 -2.41
C PHE A 12 3.35 7.19 -1.60
N LEU A 13 2.55 6.35 -0.93
CA LEU A 13 1.49 6.85 -0.07
C LEU A 13 2.07 7.25 1.27
N ASP A 14 1.67 8.42 1.77
CA ASP A 14 2.10 8.87 3.08
C ASP A 14 1.17 8.31 4.16
N GLN A 15 1.57 8.51 5.41
CA GLN A 15 0.82 7.97 6.53
C GLN A 15 -0.60 8.53 6.58
N ALA A 16 -0.77 9.82 6.30
CA ALA A 16 -2.09 10.43 6.33
C ALA A 16 -3.04 9.78 5.32
N SER A 17 -2.53 9.49 4.12
CA SER A 17 -3.33 8.83 3.09
C SER A 17 -3.74 7.42 3.52
N VAL A 18 -2.80 6.68 4.11
CA VAL A 18 -3.08 5.32 4.56
C VAL A 18 -4.10 5.32 5.70
N LEU A 19 -3.99 6.27 6.61
CA LEU A 19 -4.96 6.40 7.69
C LEU A 19 -6.36 6.70 7.16
N ARG A 20 -6.46 7.56 6.15
CA ARG A 20 -7.76 7.85 5.53
C ARG A 20 -8.34 6.61 4.84
N ILE A 21 -7.49 5.82 4.20
CA ILE A 21 -7.94 4.58 3.57
C ILE A 21 -8.48 3.61 4.63
N HIS A 22 -7.75 3.48 5.74
CA HIS A 22 -8.21 2.63 6.84
C HIS A 22 -9.56 3.11 7.39
N ASP A 23 -9.70 4.40 7.63
CA ASP A 23 -10.95 4.95 8.14
C ASP A 23 -12.11 4.64 7.21
N ARG A 24 -11.89 4.74 5.91
CA ARG A 24 -12.90 4.40 4.93
C ARG A 24 -13.31 2.94 4.99
N GLN A 25 -12.32 2.06 5.15
CA GLN A 25 -12.60 0.63 5.24
C GLN A 25 -13.45 0.32 6.46
N ILE A 26 -13.12 0.93 7.60
CA ILE A 26 -13.89 0.75 8.82
C ILE A 26 -15.30 1.30 8.66
N CYS A 27 -15.44 2.50 8.09
CA CYS A 27 -16.74 3.12 7.86
C CYS A 27 -17.63 2.26 6.96
N LYS A 28 -17.04 1.71 5.90
CA LYS A 28 -17.80 1.00 4.87
C LYS A 28 -18.13 -0.44 5.29
N TYR A 29 -17.21 -1.11 5.95
CA TYR A 29 -17.35 -2.54 6.23
C TYR A 29 -17.49 -2.85 7.70
N GLY A 30 -17.38 -1.85 8.57
CA GLY A 30 -17.45 -2.06 10.00
C GLY A 30 -16.11 -2.44 10.59
N GLY A 31 -16.05 -2.50 11.90
CA GLY A 31 -14.86 -2.83 12.65
C GLY A 31 -14.47 -1.72 13.60
N THR A 32 -13.41 -1.96 14.36
CA THR A 32 -12.94 -1.02 15.37
C THR A 32 -11.94 -0.05 14.77
N PRO A 33 -12.17 1.26 14.85
CA PRO A 33 -11.20 2.23 14.34
C PRO A 33 -9.98 2.32 15.25
N GLY A 34 -8.91 2.86 14.70
CA GLY A 34 -7.74 3.21 15.47
C GLY A 34 -6.50 2.40 15.12
N VAL A 35 -5.36 2.98 15.50
CA VAL A 35 -4.05 2.40 15.31
C VAL A 35 -3.66 1.66 16.58
N ARG A 36 -3.27 0.39 16.42
CA ARG A 36 -2.79 -0.42 17.54
C ARG A 36 -1.32 -0.17 17.82
N ALA A 37 -0.52 -0.01 16.76
CA ALA A 37 0.92 0.13 16.89
C ALA A 37 1.45 1.06 15.81
N VAL A 38 1.71 2.32 16.18
CA VAL A 38 2.22 3.33 15.25
C VAL A 38 3.55 2.90 14.65
N GLY A 39 4.43 2.28 15.46
CA GLY A 39 5.71 1.82 14.95
C GLY A 39 5.59 0.79 13.84
N LEU A 40 4.60 -0.09 13.92
CA LEU A 40 4.36 -1.06 12.86
C LEU A 40 3.85 -0.37 11.61
N LEU A 41 3.01 0.65 11.76
CA LEU A 41 2.52 1.42 10.63
C LEU A 41 3.67 2.12 9.92
N GLU A 42 4.51 2.82 10.67
CA GLU A 42 5.65 3.52 10.11
C GLU A 42 6.60 2.56 9.40
N SER A 43 6.87 1.43 10.03
CA SER A 43 7.75 0.42 9.45
C SER A 43 7.18 -0.15 8.15
N ALA A 44 5.87 -0.46 8.16
CA ALA A 44 5.22 -1.01 6.96
C ALA A 44 5.27 -0.02 5.80
N LEU A 45 5.07 1.27 6.08
CA LEU A 45 5.06 2.29 5.03
C LEU A 45 6.47 2.58 4.50
N ALA A 46 7.49 2.29 5.27
CA ALA A 46 8.87 2.46 4.83
C ALA A 46 9.31 1.33 3.89
N GLN A 47 8.71 0.16 3.98
CA GLN A 47 9.18 -1.01 3.22
C GLN A 47 9.10 -0.87 1.69
N PRO A 48 8.02 -0.33 1.12
CA PRO A 48 7.98 -0.22 -0.35
C PRO A 48 9.09 0.64 -0.95
N GLN A 49 9.62 1.58 -0.17
CA GLN A 49 10.69 2.47 -0.65
C GLN A 49 12.03 2.19 0.00
N ALA A 50 12.16 1.02 0.63
CA ALA A 50 13.42 0.64 1.28
C ALA A 50 14.53 0.47 0.25
N THR A 51 15.74 0.81 0.65
CA THR A 51 16.91 0.70 -0.21
C THR A 51 17.98 -0.14 0.46
N LEU A 52 18.82 -0.75 -0.39
CA LEU A 52 20.04 -1.38 0.06
C LEU A 52 21.15 -0.70 -0.74
N GLY A 53 22.00 0.07 -0.03
CA GLY A 53 22.91 0.96 -0.72
C GLY A 53 22.12 2.05 -1.41
N ARG A 54 22.28 2.16 -2.72
CA ARG A 54 21.59 3.17 -3.51
C ARG A 54 20.42 2.61 -4.31
N GLU A 55 20.17 1.31 -4.17
CA GLU A 55 19.16 0.67 -5.00
C GLU A 55 17.96 0.27 -4.17
N LEU A 56 16.78 0.37 -4.80
CA LEU A 56 15.55 -0.05 -4.16
C LEU A 56 15.53 -1.56 -4.01
N LEU A 57 15.09 -2.03 -2.84
CA LEU A 57 14.85 -3.45 -2.62
C LEU A 57 13.69 -3.95 -3.46
N HIS A 58 12.73 -3.06 -3.73
CA HIS A 58 11.57 -3.37 -4.55
C HIS A 58 11.58 -2.42 -5.75
N PRO A 59 12.33 -2.77 -6.83
CA PRO A 59 12.56 -1.81 -7.90
C PRO A 59 11.39 -1.56 -8.84
N THR A 60 10.37 -2.42 -8.85
CA THR A 60 9.23 -2.24 -9.73
C THR A 60 8.00 -1.80 -8.96
N ILE A 61 7.07 -1.17 -9.68
CA ILE A 61 5.80 -0.76 -9.09
C ILE A 61 5.06 -1.95 -8.51
N HIS A 62 5.09 -3.09 -9.19
CA HIS A 62 4.38 -4.27 -8.70
C HIS A 62 5.00 -4.82 -7.42
N GLN A 63 6.33 -4.79 -7.33
CA GLN A 63 7.00 -5.21 -6.11
C GLN A 63 6.73 -4.27 -4.96
N GLN A 64 6.68 -2.96 -5.25
CA GLN A 64 6.37 -1.96 -4.23
C GLN A 64 4.93 -2.13 -3.74
N ALA A 65 4.01 -2.35 -4.66
CA ALA A 65 2.60 -2.62 -4.30
C ALA A 65 2.50 -3.86 -3.42
N GLY A 66 3.22 -4.91 -3.79
CA GLY A 66 3.27 -6.14 -3.00
C GLY A 66 3.83 -5.93 -1.61
N ALA A 67 4.80 -5.02 -1.47
CA ALA A 67 5.37 -4.70 -0.16
C ALA A 67 4.34 -4.02 0.74
N TYR A 68 3.55 -3.06 0.21
CA TYR A 68 2.45 -2.49 0.98
C TYR A 68 1.51 -3.58 1.48
N LEU A 69 1.09 -4.44 0.56
CA LEU A 69 0.14 -5.50 0.91
C LEU A 69 0.73 -6.41 1.98
N TYR A 70 1.95 -6.88 1.77
CA TYR A 70 2.57 -7.84 2.65
C TYR A 70 2.77 -7.28 4.07
N TYR A 71 3.38 -6.12 4.16
CA TYR A 71 3.76 -5.60 5.47
C TYR A 71 2.59 -5.08 6.28
N LEU A 72 1.58 -4.51 5.62
CA LEU A 72 0.37 -4.09 6.33
C LEU A 72 -0.48 -5.27 6.77
N ALA A 73 -0.45 -6.38 6.05
CA ALA A 73 -1.21 -7.56 6.41
C ALA A 73 -0.50 -8.43 7.44
N MET A 74 0.82 -8.58 7.31
CA MET A 74 1.58 -9.49 8.16
C MET A 74 2.01 -8.88 9.48
N ASN A 75 2.16 -7.56 9.53
CA ASN A 75 2.48 -6.83 10.76
C ASN A 75 1.38 -5.82 11.01
N PRO A 76 0.20 -6.29 11.42
CA PRO A 76 -1.00 -5.46 11.41
C PRO A 76 -0.90 -4.29 12.37
N PRO A 77 -0.92 -3.05 11.85
CA PRO A 77 -0.78 -1.86 12.70
C PRO A 77 -2.08 -1.35 13.27
N PHE A 78 -3.22 -1.77 12.70
CA PHE A 78 -4.53 -1.26 13.13
C PHE A 78 -5.19 -2.20 14.11
N LEU A 79 -6.16 -1.66 14.85
CA LEU A 79 -6.95 -2.49 15.76
C LEU A 79 -7.81 -3.49 15.00
N ASP A 80 -8.24 -3.13 13.79
CA ASP A 80 -9.13 -3.98 13.01
C ASP A 80 -9.00 -3.60 11.55
N GLY A 81 -9.49 -4.47 10.65
CA GLY A 81 -9.53 -4.18 9.22
C GLY A 81 -8.20 -4.16 8.51
N ASN A 82 -7.19 -4.83 9.07
CA ASN A 82 -5.84 -4.79 8.53
C ASN A 82 -5.72 -5.36 7.12
N LYS A 83 -6.32 -6.51 6.87
CA LYS A 83 -6.20 -7.14 5.55
C LYS A 83 -6.93 -6.36 4.47
N ARG A 84 -8.13 -5.87 4.79
CA ARG A 84 -8.88 -5.03 3.86
C ARG A 84 -8.11 -3.76 3.53
N THR A 85 -7.56 -3.14 4.57
CA THR A 85 -6.78 -1.92 4.40
C THR A 85 -5.51 -2.17 3.60
N ALA A 86 -4.81 -3.27 3.88
CA ALA A 86 -3.62 -3.63 3.11
C ALA A 86 -3.92 -3.74 1.62
N PHE A 87 -5.02 -4.41 1.28
CA PHE A 87 -5.44 -4.54 -0.11
C PHE A 87 -5.81 -3.18 -0.72
N ALA A 88 -6.58 -2.38 0.02
CA ALA A 88 -6.99 -1.07 -0.45
C ALA A 88 -5.80 -0.13 -0.65
N VAL A 89 -4.80 -0.20 0.22
CA VAL A 89 -3.58 0.60 0.10
C VAL A 89 -2.80 0.17 -1.13
N MET A 90 -2.64 -1.13 -1.34
CA MET A 90 -1.98 -1.65 -2.53
C MET A 90 -2.66 -1.14 -3.80
N ASP A 91 -3.97 -1.24 -3.86
CA ASP A 91 -4.75 -0.78 -5.01
C ASP A 91 -4.60 0.72 -5.21
N ALA A 92 -4.68 1.50 -4.14
CA ALA A 92 -4.51 2.95 -4.22
C ALA A 92 -3.11 3.33 -4.72
N PHE A 93 -2.08 2.61 -4.26
CA PHE A 93 -0.73 2.84 -4.72
C PHE A 93 -0.60 2.59 -6.22
N LEU A 94 -1.15 1.49 -6.70
CA LEU A 94 -1.12 1.17 -8.11
C LEU A 94 -1.82 2.26 -8.93
N ARG A 95 -3.01 2.68 -8.51
CA ARG A 95 -3.76 3.72 -9.23
C ARG A 95 -3.03 5.05 -9.23
N LEU A 96 -2.41 5.41 -8.11
CA LEU A 96 -1.64 6.64 -8.00
C LEU A 96 -0.51 6.67 -9.03
N ASN A 97 0.04 5.52 -9.36
CA ASN A 97 1.16 5.41 -10.27
C ASN A 97 0.74 4.98 -11.69
N GLY A 98 -0.55 5.09 -12.00
CA GLY A 98 -1.04 4.87 -13.35
C GLY A 98 -1.39 3.44 -13.68
N TYR A 99 -1.48 2.57 -12.70
CA TYR A 99 -1.81 1.16 -12.90
C TYR A 99 -3.18 0.84 -12.34
N ARG A 100 -3.68 -0.30 -12.72
CA ARG A 100 -4.98 -0.75 -12.26
C ARG A 100 -4.94 -2.27 -12.13
N LEU A 101 -5.53 -2.78 -11.05
CA LEU A 101 -5.70 -4.21 -10.92
C LEU A 101 -6.64 -4.71 -12.00
N ASN A 102 -6.25 -5.80 -12.65
CA ASN A 102 -7.04 -6.38 -13.71
C ASN A 102 -7.50 -7.76 -13.28
N LEU A 103 -8.53 -7.76 -12.44
CA LEU A 103 -9.10 -8.99 -11.90
C LEU A 103 -10.40 -9.30 -12.60
N SER A 104 -10.53 -10.53 -13.07
CA SER A 104 -11.81 -11.02 -13.57
C SER A 104 -12.69 -11.35 -12.36
N ASN A 105 -13.99 -11.57 -12.63
CA ASN A 105 -14.90 -11.97 -11.58
C ASN A 105 -14.45 -13.24 -10.87
N ASP A 106 -13.82 -14.14 -11.60
CA ASP A 106 -13.35 -15.39 -11.03
C ASP A 106 -12.18 -15.20 -10.10
N GLN A 107 -11.45 -14.11 -10.27
CA GLN A 107 -10.25 -13.82 -9.49
C GLN A 107 -10.49 -12.84 -8.37
N ALA A 108 -11.65 -12.27 -8.30
CA ALA A 108 -11.94 -11.17 -7.38
C ALA A 108 -12.07 -11.62 -5.93
N TYR A 109 -12.07 -12.83 -5.72
CA TYR A 109 -12.12 -13.39 -4.42
C TYR A 109 -11.75 -14.75 -4.40
#